data_afc37d2ca29d5e23bfebb205f7b8c1c1
#
_entry.id   afc37d2ca29d5e23bfebb205f7b8c1c1
#
_cell.length_a   1.000
_cell.length_b   1.000
_cell.length_c   1.000
_cell.angle_alpha   90.00
_cell.angle_beta   90.00
_cell.angle_gamma   90.00
#
_symmetry.space_group_name_H-M   'P 1'
#
loop_
_entity.id
_entity.type
_entity.pdbx_description
1 polymer ?
#
loop_
_entity_poly.entity_id
_entity_poly.type
_entity_poly.pdbx_seq_one_letter_code
_entity_poly.pdbx_strand_id
1 'polypeptide(L)'
;GLLAKKANEKGLTRKPWVKTTLAPGSQVVTDYYAKAGLTEHLNALGFNLVGYGCTTCIGNSGPLDPAISQTISENNLAVTAVLSGNRNFEGRINPDVKMNYLASPPLVVAYAIAGTMDIDFDTDALGKDKDGNDVFLKDIWPSAQEVNQTIDSAIDANMFISRYKDVFAGDQKWQNLNTPTGDTFTWDAKSTYVRKPPYFDNMPATPAPVKDIAGARVLAKLGDSVTTDHISPAGNIKADSPAGKYLAENGIDRKDFNSYGSRRGNHEVMIRGTFANIRLRNQLLNDVEGGYTLDFTKSDTPQVFIYDASIAAAEAGIPLVILAGKEYGSGSSRDWAAKGTALLGVRAVIAESYERIHRSNLIGMGVLPLQYPAGQTAETLGLTGRETFSISGITQLNDGSTPKTVTVVASGDGADITFQADVRIDTPGEADYYRHGGILQYVLRSLLKK
;
A
#
# COMPACT_ATOMS: atom_id res chain seq x y z
N GLY A 1 27.43 -2.78 -10.27
CA GLY A 1 28.03 -3.77 -11.21
C GLY A 1 29.53 -3.90 -11.03
N LEU A 2 30.28 -2.81 -11.01
CA LEU A 2 31.75 -2.84 -10.79
C LEU A 2 32.13 -3.39 -9.42
N LEU A 3 31.39 -3.03 -8.36
CA LEU A 3 31.62 -3.57 -7.03
C LEU A 3 31.37 -5.07 -7.00
N ALA A 4 30.28 -5.54 -7.63
CA ALA A 4 30.00 -6.97 -7.77
C ALA A 4 31.09 -7.72 -8.54
N LYS A 5 31.62 -7.12 -9.60
CA LYS A 5 32.75 -7.67 -10.36
C LYS A 5 33.98 -7.88 -9.47
N LYS A 6 34.42 -6.82 -8.77
CA LYS A 6 35.58 -6.89 -7.88
C LYS A 6 35.37 -7.85 -6.71
N ALA A 7 34.16 -7.94 -6.17
CA ALA A 7 33.81 -8.90 -5.13
C ALA A 7 33.95 -10.35 -5.63
N ASN A 8 33.41 -10.64 -6.82
CA ASN A 8 33.54 -11.97 -7.42
C ASN A 8 34.99 -12.35 -7.77
N GLU A 9 35.79 -11.40 -8.25
CA GLU A 9 37.23 -11.61 -8.53
C GLU A 9 37.98 -12.01 -7.25
N LYS A 10 37.60 -11.43 -6.09
CA LYS A 10 38.12 -11.82 -4.77
C LYS A 10 37.51 -13.12 -4.23
N GLY A 11 36.47 -13.65 -4.85
CA GLY A 11 35.76 -14.86 -4.40
C GLY A 11 34.70 -14.62 -3.34
N LEU A 12 34.33 -13.38 -3.11
CA LEU A 12 33.22 -13.05 -2.20
C LEU A 12 31.87 -13.46 -2.80
N THR A 13 30.96 -13.91 -1.96
CA THR A 13 29.59 -14.27 -2.29
C THR A 13 28.62 -13.61 -1.32
N ARG A 14 27.34 -13.48 -1.71
CA ARG A 14 26.30 -13.08 -0.75
C ARG A 14 26.08 -14.17 0.30
N LYS A 15 25.59 -13.80 1.45
CA LYS A 15 25.22 -14.80 2.48
C LYS A 15 23.97 -15.59 2.05
N PRO A 16 23.89 -16.89 2.38
CA PRO A 16 22.81 -17.78 1.92
C PRO A 16 21.41 -17.34 2.39
N TRP A 17 21.32 -16.66 3.53
CA TRP A 17 20.05 -16.14 4.06
C TRP A 17 19.60 -14.80 3.47
N VAL A 18 20.44 -14.16 2.65
CA VAL A 18 20.12 -12.88 2.01
C VAL A 18 19.45 -13.10 0.67
N LYS A 19 18.23 -12.61 0.51
CA LYS A 19 17.56 -12.53 -0.78
C LYS A 19 17.99 -11.27 -1.52
N THR A 20 18.43 -11.44 -2.78
CA THR A 20 18.85 -10.34 -3.66
C THR A 20 17.98 -10.31 -4.91
N THR A 21 17.67 -9.12 -5.41
CA THR A 21 16.92 -8.92 -6.66
C THR A 21 17.39 -7.66 -7.37
N LEU A 22 17.28 -7.62 -8.69
CA LEU A 22 17.56 -6.45 -9.53
C LEU A 22 16.31 -6.04 -10.29
N ALA A 23 15.85 -4.80 -10.08
CA ALA A 23 14.72 -4.22 -10.81
C ALA A 23 15.08 -2.79 -11.27
N PRO A 24 15.79 -2.66 -12.40
CA PRO A 24 16.23 -1.35 -12.90
C PRO A 24 15.05 -0.50 -13.36
N GLY A 25 15.24 0.83 -13.38
CA GLY A 25 14.22 1.78 -13.83
C GLY A 25 13.91 1.72 -15.33
N SER A 26 14.80 1.16 -16.15
CA SER A 26 14.68 1.11 -17.61
C SER A 26 15.38 -0.12 -18.18
N GLN A 27 14.89 -0.60 -19.33
CA GLN A 27 15.55 -1.67 -20.09
C GLN A 27 16.95 -1.30 -20.60
N VAL A 28 17.23 -0.01 -20.81
CA VAL A 28 18.56 0.49 -21.19
C VAL A 28 19.62 0.12 -20.15
N VAL A 29 19.24 0.02 -18.87
CA VAL A 29 20.15 -0.39 -17.79
C VAL A 29 20.69 -1.80 -18.01
N THR A 30 19.86 -2.72 -18.46
CA THR A 30 20.30 -4.09 -18.77
C THR A 30 21.20 -4.14 -19.99
N ASP A 31 20.98 -3.26 -20.97
CA ASP A 31 21.83 -3.18 -22.16
C ASP A 31 23.24 -2.70 -21.82
N TYR A 32 23.36 -1.63 -21.04
CA TYR A 32 24.71 -1.15 -20.67
C TYR A 32 25.42 -2.08 -19.66
N TYR A 33 24.70 -2.79 -18.78
CA TYR A 33 25.30 -3.84 -17.95
C TYR A 33 25.85 -4.98 -18.79
N ALA A 34 25.10 -5.43 -19.81
CA ALA A 34 25.55 -6.46 -20.71
C ALA A 34 26.79 -6.01 -21.52
N LYS A 35 26.75 -4.79 -22.08
CA LYS A 35 27.87 -4.22 -22.87
C LYS A 35 29.12 -3.99 -22.01
N ALA A 36 28.95 -3.62 -20.73
CA ALA A 36 30.04 -3.48 -19.78
C ALA A 36 30.54 -4.80 -19.20
N GLY A 37 29.93 -5.95 -19.53
CA GLY A 37 30.27 -7.25 -18.97
C GLY A 37 29.97 -7.41 -17.48
N LEU A 38 28.97 -6.67 -16.97
CA LEU A 38 28.67 -6.63 -15.53
C LEU A 38 27.50 -7.52 -15.11
N THR A 39 26.66 -7.96 -16.06
CA THR A 39 25.46 -8.76 -15.81
C THR A 39 25.78 -10.07 -15.09
N GLU A 40 26.79 -10.81 -15.53
CA GLU A 40 27.16 -12.09 -14.94
C GLU A 40 27.66 -11.95 -13.50
N HIS A 41 28.37 -10.86 -13.20
CA HIS A 41 28.85 -10.57 -11.86
C HIS A 41 27.72 -10.25 -10.88
N LEU A 42 26.70 -9.53 -11.34
CA LEU A 42 25.48 -9.28 -10.56
C LEU A 42 24.71 -10.58 -10.32
N ASN A 43 24.54 -11.40 -11.36
CA ASN A 43 23.87 -12.70 -11.27
C ASN A 43 24.58 -13.65 -10.30
N ALA A 44 25.93 -13.66 -10.29
CA ALA A 44 26.72 -14.49 -9.38
C ALA A 44 26.47 -14.14 -7.90
N LEU A 45 26.14 -12.88 -7.60
CA LEU A 45 25.71 -12.45 -6.27
C LEU A 45 24.18 -12.56 -6.08
N GLY A 46 23.47 -13.19 -7.03
CA GLY A 46 22.03 -13.42 -6.98
C GLY A 46 21.17 -12.19 -7.33
N PHE A 47 21.78 -11.08 -7.76
CA PHE A 47 21.04 -9.91 -8.25
C PHE A 47 20.49 -10.16 -9.66
N ASN A 48 19.61 -11.15 -9.78
CA ASN A 48 18.94 -11.49 -11.03
C ASN A 48 17.87 -10.47 -11.37
N LEU A 49 17.69 -10.21 -12.67
CA LEU A 49 16.61 -9.35 -13.16
C LEU A 49 15.25 -9.98 -12.87
N VAL A 50 14.41 -9.29 -12.08
CA VAL A 50 13.05 -9.73 -11.73
C VAL A 50 11.96 -8.84 -12.32
N GLY A 51 12.29 -7.70 -12.88
CA GLY A 51 11.38 -6.76 -13.49
C GLY A 51 12.03 -5.39 -13.70
N TYR A 52 11.21 -4.41 -14.07
CA TYR A 52 11.65 -3.02 -14.27
C TYR A 52 10.77 -2.07 -13.46
N GLY A 53 11.36 -0.93 -13.07
CA GLY A 53 10.64 0.13 -12.34
C GLY A 53 10.49 -0.16 -10.85
N CYS A 54 9.34 0.18 -10.29
CA CYS A 54 9.10 0.15 -8.84
C CYS A 54 8.83 -1.24 -8.25
N THR A 55 9.42 -2.30 -8.79
CA THR A 55 9.15 -3.70 -8.41
C THR A 55 9.43 -3.94 -6.92
N THR A 56 10.64 -3.65 -6.46
CA THR A 56 11.06 -3.88 -5.07
C THR A 56 10.33 -2.97 -4.09
N CYS A 57 10.19 -1.68 -4.41
CA CYS A 57 9.56 -0.69 -3.52
C CYS A 57 8.08 -1.00 -3.20
N ILE A 58 7.40 -1.82 -4.00
CA ILE A 58 5.99 -2.18 -3.83
C ILE A 58 5.79 -3.65 -3.43
N GLY A 59 6.86 -4.34 -3.03
CA GLY A 59 6.79 -5.71 -2.55
C GLY A 59 6.63 -6.78 -3.64
N ASN A 60 6.93 -6.46 -4.90
CA ASN A 60 6.82 -7.39 -6.02
C ASN A 60 8.11 -8.18 -6.28
N SER A 61 9.11 -8.10 -5.40
CA SER A 61 10.30 -8.96 -5.45
C SER A 61 10.05 -10.41 -4.98
N GLY A 62 8.83 -10.71 -4.57
CA GLY A 62 8.41 -12.02 -4.09
C GLY A 62 8.73 -12.28 -2.61
N PRO A 63 8.23 -13.40 -2.04
CA PRO A 63 8.42 -13.76 -0.63
C PRO A 63 9.87 -14.15 -0.33
N LEU A 64 10.21 -14.18 0.94
CA LEU A 64 11.43 -14.85 1.42
C LEU A 64 11.31 -16.38 1.24
N ASP A 65 12.44 -17.06 1.32
CA ASP A 65 12.43 -18.52 1.42
C ASP A 65 11.58 -18.96 2.61
N PRO A 66 10.72 -19.98 2.47
CA PRO A 66 9.84 -20.42 3.54
C PRO A 66 10.54 -20.76 4.86
N ALA A 67 11.73 -21.36 4.81
CA ALA A 67 12.50 -21.68 6.01
C ALA A 67 13.02 -20.42 6.71
N ILE A 68 13.43 -19.42 5.94
CA ILE A 68 13.87 -18.12 6.47
C ILE A 68 12.68 -17.38 7.09
N SER A 69 11.55 -17.30 6.38
CA SER A 69 10.32 -16.66 6.86
C SER A 69 9.83 -17.31 8.17
N GLN A 70 9.85 -18.64 8.25
CA GLN A 70 9.49 -19.39 9.44
C GLN A 70 10.44 -19.08 10.61
N THR A 71 11.75 -19.11 10.38
CA THR A 71 12.76 -18.80 11.41
C THR A 71 12.59 -17.39 11.97
N ILE A 72 12.32 -16.40 11.10
CA ILE A 72 12.04 -15.02 11.51
C ILE A 72 10.83 -14.96 12.44
N SER A 73 9.74 -15.63 12.06
CA SER A 73 8.48 -15.62 12.81
C SER A 73 8.60 -16.33 14.16
N GLU A 74 9.16 -17.53 14.18
CA GLU A 74 9.28 -18.37 15.39
C GLU A 74 10.19 -17.74 16.45
N ASN A 75 11.24 -17.02 16.00
CA ASN A 75 12.22 -16.41 16.91
C ASN A 75 12.02 -14.90 17.07
N ASN A 76 10.96 -14.33 16.50
CA ASN A 76 10.68 -12.89 16.51
C ASN A 76 11.88 -12.01 16.10
N LEU A 77 12.62 -12.43 15.08
CA LEU A 77 13.84 -11.76 14.66
C LEU A 77 13.57 -10.38 14.05
N ALA A 78 14.48 -9.45 14.32
CA ALA A 78 14.51 -8.14 13.67
C ALA A 78 15.39 -8.23 12.42
N VAL A 79 14.79 -8.53 11.27
CA VAL A 79 15.48 -8.56 9.99
C VAL A 79 15.20 -7.29 9.18
N THR A 80 16.08 -6.99 8.24
CA THR A 80 16.10 -5.74 7.51
C THR A 80 16.07 -5.93 6.01
N ALA A 81 15.53 -4.94 5.28
CA ALA A 81 15.74 -4.77 3.85
C ALA A 81 16.64 -3.57 3.58
N VAL A 82 17.64 -3.74 2.72
CA VAL A 82 18.47 -2.65 2.20
C VAL A 82 18.21 -2.55 0.71
N LEU A 83 17.75 -1.38 0.26
CA LEU A 83 17.36 -1.20 -1.13
C LEU A 83 17.78 0.17 -1.68
N SER A 84 18.03 0.22 -2.99
CA SER A 84 18.12 1.46 -3.73
C SER A 84 16.81 1.66 -4.47
N GLY A 85 15.99 2.59 -4.03
CA GLY A 85 14.64 2.80 -4.54
C GLY A 85 14.04 4.12 -4.10
N ASN A 86 12.75 4.31 -4.36
CA ASN A 86 12.09 5.58 -4.08
C ASN A 86 11.56 5.67 -2.63
N ARG A 87 11.12 4.56 -2.05
CA ARG A 87 10.51 4.52 -0.70
C ARG A 87 10.74 3.19 -0.02
N ASN A 88 10.91 3.24 1.30
CA ASN A 88 11.20 2.10 2.16
C ASN A 88 10.20 1.98 3.31
N PHE A 89 8.91 1.94 3.02
CA PHE A 89 7.89 1.78 4.06
C PHE A 89 7.89 0.38 4.66
N GLU A 90 7.75 0.33 5.97
CA GLU A 90 7.61 -0.92 6.72
C GLU A 90 6.41 -1.72 6.24
N GLY A 91 6.58 -3.04 6.16
CA GLY A 91 5.56 -3.97 5.70
C GLY A 91 5.24 -3.90 4.20
N ARG A 92 5.70 -2.87 3.48
CA ARG A 92 5.45 -2.72 2.05
C ARG A 92 6.42 -3.49 1.18
N ILE A 93 7.70 -3.50 1.56
CA ILE A 93 8.76 -4.20 0.83
C ILE A 93 8.60 -5.71 1.02
N ASN A 94 8.49 -6.15 2.27
CA ASN A 94 8.24 -7.52 2.63
C ASN A 94 7.59 -7.57 4.04
N PRO A 95 6.55 -8.39 4.26
CA PRO A 95 5.85 -8.45 5.54
C PRO A 95 6.67 -9.07 6.69
N ASP A 96 7.71 -9.84 6.36
CA ASP A 96 8.58 -10.47 7.38
C ASP A 96 9.71 -9.54 7.84
N VAL A 97 9.88 -8.38 7.17
CA VAL A 97 10.95 -7.41 7.43
C VAL A 97 10.44 -6.29 8.33
N LYS A 98 11.15 -6.05 9.45
CA LYS A 98 10.77 -5.04 10.43
C LYS A 98 11.35 -3.64 10.15
N MET A 99 12.48 -3.55 9.44
CA MET A 99 13.17 -2.29 9.18
C MET A 99 13.64 -2.22 7.73
N ASN A 100 13.57 -1.04 7.12
CA ASN A 100 13.96 -0.84 5.74
C ASN A 100 14.91 0.35 5.63
N TYR A 101 16.00 0.17 4.88
CA TYR A 101 17.04 1.17 4.70
C TYR A 101 17.21 1.51 3.23
N LEU A 102 17.26 2.81 2.93
CA LEU A 102 17.65 3.31 1.61
C LEU A 102 19.17 3.45 1.56
N ALA A 103 19.77 2.88 0.54
CA ALA A 103 21.19 2.97 0.30
C ALA A 103 21.50 3.15 -1.19
N SER A 104 22.70 3.59 -1.51
CA SER A 104 23.17 3.60 -2.90
C SER A 104 23.30 2.16 -3.45
N PRO A 105 23.16 1.94 -4.77
CA PRO A 105 23.29 0.60 -5.35
C PRO A 105 24.55 -0.16 -4.94
N PRO A 106 25.75 0.45 -4.88
CA PRO A 106 26.95 -0.27 -4.42
C PRO A 106 26.87 -0.69 -2.95
N LEU A 107 26.28 0.13 -2.07
CA LEU A 107 26.09 -0.25 -0.67
C LEU A 107 25.07 -1.39 -0.50
N VAL A 108 24.04 -1.45 -1.34
CA VAL A 108 23.11 -2.61 -1.36
C VAL A 108 23.87 -3.91 -1.65
N VAL A 109 24.82 -3.89 -2.59
CA VAL A 109 25.68 -5.04 -2.87
C VAL A 109 26.60 -5.36 -1.68
N ALA A 110 27.19 -4.34 -1.04
CA ALA A 110 28.06 -4.52 0.13
C ALA A 110 27.29 -5.18 1.29
N TYR A 111 26.11 -4.71 1.63
CA TYR A 111 25.25 -5.31 2.67
C TYR A 111 24.81 -6.74 2.34
N ALA A 112 24.58 -7.05 1.06
CA ALA A 112 24.23 -8.42 0.66
C ALA A 112 25.42 -9.40 0.87
N ILE A 113 26.64 -8.93 0.67
CA ILE A 113 27.86 -9.71 0.94
C ILE A 113 28.10 -9.84 2.45
N ALA A 114 27.98 -8.74 3.20
CA ALA A 114 28.11 -8.72 4.65
C ALA A 114 27.06 -9.63 5.33
N GLY A 115 25.80 -9.56 4.87
CA GLY A 115 24.69 -10.35 5.41
C GLY A 115 24.18 -9.91 6.78
N THR A 116 24.61 -8.76 7.24
CA THR A 116 24.24 -8.13 8.52
C THR A 116 24.20 -6.61 8.36
N MET A 117 23.44 -5.94 9.21
CA MET A 117 23.48 -4.49 9.39
C MET A 117 24.46 -4.07 10.49
N ASP A 118 24.86 -5.01 11.34
CA ASP A 118 25.86 -4.82 12.40
C ASP A 118 27.26 -5.00 11.80
N ILE A 119 27.70 -4.01 11.05
CA ILE A 119 28.98 -3.95 10.36
C ILE A 119 29.43 -2.49 10.21
N ASP A 120 30.69 -2.24 10.53
CA ASP A 120 31.38 -1.00 10.22
C ASP A 120 32.25 -1.20 8.96
N PHE A 121 31.83 -0.61 7.85
CA PHE A 121 32.53 -0.76 6.56
C PHE A 121 33.94 -0.16 6.52
N ASP A 122 34.31 0.66 7.47
CA ASP A 122 35.66 1.22 7.58
C ASP A 122 36.63 0.24 8.25
N THR A 123 36.14 -0.58 9.18
CA THR A 123 36.98 -1.42 10.04
C THR A 123 36.73 -2.93 9.88
N ASP A 124 35.52 -3.34 9.47
CA ASP A 124 35.15 -4.73 9.41
C ASP A 124 35.32 -5.32 8.01
N ALA A 125 35.74 -6.56 7.96
CA ALA A 125 35.85 -7.29 6.70
C ALA A 125 34.48 -7.76 6.19
N LEU A 126 34.23 -7.61 4.88
CA LEU A 126 33.06 -8.17 4.20
C LEU A 126 33.10 -9.71 4.13
N GLY A 127 34.27 -10.28 4.16
CA GLY A 127 34.52 -11.71 4.07
C GLY A 127 35.99 -12.01 3.82
N LYS A 128 36.26 -13.25 3.43
CA LYS A 128 37.63 -13.71 3.10
C LYS A 128 37.75 -14.00 1.61
N ASP A 129 38.92 -13.71 1.05
CA ASP A 129 39.27 -14.08 -0.33
C ASP A 129 39.55 -15.61 -0.45
N LYS A 130 39.90 -16.02 -1.65
CA LYS A 130 40.25 -17.44 -1.97
C LYS A 130 41.47 -17.95 -1.21
N ASP A 131 42.30 -17.04 -0.74
CA ASP A 131 43.54 -17.35 -0.01
C ASP A 131 43.36 -17.23 1.52
N GLY A 132 42.14 -16.90 1.95
CA GLY A 132 41.77 -16.75 3.37
C GLY A 132 42.06 -15.38 3.97
N ASN A 133 42.46 -14.39 3.19
CA ASN A 133 42.73 -13.03 3.67
C ASN A 133 41.43 -12.26 3.80
N ASP A 134 41.37 -11.35 4.78
CA ASP A 134 40.26 -10.47 4.98
C ASP A 134 40.13 -9.46 3.82
N VAL A 135 38.89 -9.29 3.32
CA VAL A 135 38.54 -8.33 2.27
C VAL A 135 37.63 -7.28 2.81
N PHE A 136 38.06 -6.03 2.75
CA PHE A 136 37.32 -4.86 3.21
C PHE A 136 36.60 -4.17 2.06
N LEU A 137 35.61 -3.33 2.36
CA LEU A 137 34.88 -2.60 1.34
C LEU A 137 35.80 -1.74 0.47
N LYS A 138 36.80 -1.10 1.04
CA LYS A 138 37.83 -0.30 0.33
C LYS A 138 38.59 -1.07 -0.73
N ASP A 139 38.78 -2.38 -0.54
CA ASP A 139 39.53 -3.23 -1.47
C ASP A 139 38.78 -3.55 -2.77
N ILE A 140 37.47 -3.44 -2.72
CA ILE A 140 36.57 -3.72 -3.86
C ILE A 140 35.80 -2.47 -4.33
N TRP A 141 35.97 -1.32 -3.67
CA TRP A 141 35.31 -0.09 -4.09
C TRP A 141 35.91 0.42 -5.40
N PRO A 142 35.08 0.65 -6.46
CA PRO A 142 35.60 1.13 -7.72
C PRO A 142 36.03 2.59 -7.61
N SER A 143 37.15 2.92 -8.27
CA SER A 143 37.59 4.32 -8.38
C SER A 143 36.69 5.12 -9.31
N ALA A 144 36.67 6.45 -9.14
CA ALA A 144 35.93 7.34 -10.03
C ALA A 144 36.38 7.21 -11.50
N GLN A 145 37.67 6.93 -11.72
CA GLN A 145 38.21 6.74 -13.06
C GLN A 145 37.66 5.45 -13.71
N GLU A 146 37.59 4.33 -12.97
CA GLU A 146 37.01 3.06 -13.46
C GLU A 146 35.53 3.23 -13.80
N VAL A 147 34.78 3.96 -12.94
CA VAL A 147 33.37 4.25 -13.19
C VAL A 147 33.20 5.04 -14.49
N ASN A 148 33.94 6.14 -14.65
CA ASN A 148 33.86 6.98 -15.84
C ASN A 148 34.26 6.22 -17.11
N GLN A 149 35.33 5.49 -17.11
CA GLN A 149 35.77 4.65 -18.24
C GLN A 149 34.71 3.61 -18.62
N THR A 150 34.05 3.01 -17.63
CA THR A 150 32.99 2.04 -17.89
C THR A 150 31.77 2.71 -18.51
N ILE A 151 31.38 3.88 -18.02
CA ILE A 151 30.29 4.69 -18.57
C ILE A 151 30.57 5.04 -20.03
N ASP A 152 31.73 5.63 -20.30
CA ASP A 152 32.14 6.10 -21.64
C ASP A 152 32.18 4.95 -22.65
N SER A 153 32.59 3.75 -22.23
CA SER A 153 32.68 2.57 -23.11
C SER A 153 31.36 1.84 -23.31
N ALA A 154 30.46 1.89 -22.35
CA ALA A 154 29.25 1.06 -22.30
C ALA A 154 27.97 1.79 -22.70
N ILE A 155 27.86 3.10 -22.46
CA ILE A 155 26.64 3.86 -22.73
C ILE A 155 26.74 4.65 -24.00
N ASP A 156 25.79 4.49 -24.91
CA ASP A 156 25.67 5.28 -26.13
C ASP A 156 24.20 5.64 -26.44
N ALA A 157 24.03 6.66 -27.29
CA ALA A 157 22.71 7.16 -27.66
C ALA A 157 21.85 6.11 -28.40
N ASN A 158 22.47 5.17 -29.12
CA ASN A 158 21.74 4.18 -29.90
C ASN A 158 20.99 3.18 -29.00
N MET A 159 21.48 2.92 -27.78
CA MET A 159 20.75 2.10 -26.81
C MET A 159 19.38 2.69 -26.50
N PHE A 160 19.34 3.98 -26.25
CA PHE A 160 18.09 4.70 -25.97
C PHE A 160 17.19 4.72 -27.21
N ILE A 161 17.73 5.08 -28.36
CA ILE A 161 16.99 5.11 -29.64
C ILE A 161 16.40 3.74 -29.94
N SER A 162 17.16 2.67 -29.80
CA SER A 162 16.71 1.30 -30.10
C SER A 162 15.60 0.85 -29.17
N ARG A 163 15.68 1.18 -27.88
CA ARG A 163 14.68 0.79 -26.88
C ARG A 163 13.38 1.59 -26.98
N TYR A 164 13.46 2.86 -27.40
CA TYR A 164 12.30 3.74 -27.45
C TYR A 164 11.76 3.98 -28.86
N LYS A 165 12.40 3.43 -29.91
CA LYS A 165 12.00 3.60 -31.30
C LYS A 165 10.57 3.15 -31.58
N ASP A 166 10.14 2.08 -30.94
CA ASP A 166 8.84 1.47 -31.18
C ASP A 166 8.20 1.03 -29.85
N VAL A 167 7.91 2.02 -29.01
CA VAL A 167 7.34 1.79 -27.66
C VAL A 167 5.94 1.18 -27.72
N PHE A 168 5.18 1.44 -28.81
CA PHE A 168 3.80 1.02 -28.94
C PHE A 168 3.63 -0.39 -29.52
N ALA A 169 4.66 -0.94 -30.18
CA ALA A 169 4.56 -2.28 -30.76
C ALA A 169 4.44 -3.38 -29.68
N GLY A 170 5.12 -3.17 -28.55
CA GLY A 170 5.24 -4.20 -27.53
C GLY A 170 6.00 -5.45 -27.99
N ASP A 171 6.11 -6.44 -27.12
CA ASP A 171 6.68 -7.74 -27.47
C ASP A 171 5.64 -8.64 -28.16
N GLN A 172 6.07 -9.81 -28.63
CA GLN A 172 5.20 -10.76 -29.33
C GLN A 172 4.05 -11.25 -28.43
N LYS A 173 4.25 -11.34 -27.10
CA LYS A 173 3.17 -11.73 -26.18
C LYS A 173 2.10 -10.63 -26.11
N TRP A 174 2.52 -9.35 -26.08
CA TRP A 174 1.61 -8.22 -26.14
C TRP A 174 0.82 -8.18 -27.45
N GLN A 175 1.49 -8.37 -28.60
CA GLN A 175 0.86 -8.37 -29.92
C GLN A 175 -0.15 -9.52 -30.09
N ASN A 176 0.09 -10.66 -29.44
CA ASN A 176 -0.77 -11.84 -29.51
C ASN A 176 -1.91 -11.81 -28.49
N LEU A 177 -2.08 -10.74 -27.69
CA LEU A 177 -3.21 -10.62 -26.80
C LEU A 177 -4.51 -10.56 -27.59
N ASN A 178 -5.40 -11.51 -27.30
CA ASN A 178 -6.76 -11.48 -27.84
C ASN A 178 -7.57 -10.41 -27.09
N THR A 179 -7.68 -9.23 -27.69
CA THR A 179 -8.44 -8.11 -27.11
C THR A 179 -9.90 -8.18 -27.55
N PRO A 180 -10.85 -8.06 -26.62
CA PRO A 180 -12.26 -7.97 -26.98
C PRO A 180 -12.53 -6.77 -27.89
N THR A 181 -13.33 -6.97 -28.92
CA THR A 181 -13.82 -5.90 -29.80
C THR A 181 -15.27 -5.62 -29.44
N GLY A 182 -15.60 -4.39 -29.06
CA GLY A 182 -16.96 -4.01 -28.68
C GLY A 182 -16.96 -2.84 -27.69
N ASP A 183 -18.14 -2.25 -27.49
CA ASP A 183 -18.32 -1.08 -26.63
C ASP A 183 -18.35 -1.41 -25.14
N THR A 184 -18.48 -2.68 -24.78
CA THR A 184 -18.56 -3.14 -23.39
C THR A 184 -17.55 -4.22 -23.09
N PHE A 185 -17.04 -4.23 -21.86
CA PHE A 185 -16.13 -5.28 -21.37
C PHE A 185 -16.91 -6.50 -20.87
N THR A 186 -16.49 -7.68 -21.30
CA THR A 186 -17.04 -8.95 -20.79
C THR A 186 -16.29 -9.39 -19.54
N TRP A 187 -16.96 -9.32 -18.41
CA TRP A 187 -16.38 -9.69 -17.12
C TRP A 187 -16.34 -11.21 -16.93
N ASP A 188 -15.18 -11.77 -16.61
CA ASP A 188 -15.04 -13.15 -16.18
C ASP A 188 -15.30 -13.26 -14.67
N ALA A 189 -16.42 -13.86 -14.31
CA ALA A 189 -16.80 -14.06 -12.91
C ALA A 189 -15.87 -15.03 -12.15
N LYS A 190 -15.05 -15.82 -12.84
CA LYS A 190 -14.06 -16.71 -12.22
C LYS A 190 -12.69 -16.07 -12.07
N SER A 191 -12.45 -14.91 -12.68
CA SER A 191 -11.16 -14.22 -12.57
C SER A 191 -10.89 -13.84 -11.13
N THR A 192 -9.71 -14.17 -10.62
CA THR A 192 -9.20 -13.71 -9.32
C THR A 192 -8.26 -12.51 -9.43
N TYR A 193 -8.06 -11.98 -10.65
CA TYR A 193 -7.24 -10.79 -10.92
C TYR A 193 -8.05 -9.55 -11.29
N VAL A 194 -9.12 -9.72 -12.07
CA VAL A 194 -9.98 -8.61 -12.53
C VAL A 194 -11.43 -8.97 -12.27
N ARG A 195 -12.09 -8.18 -11.40
CA ARG A 195 -13.49 -8.36 -11.03
C ARG A 195 -14.28 -7.10 -11.32
N LYS A 196 -15.56 -7.28 -11.74
CA LYS A 196 -16.48 -6.15 -11.86
C LYS A 196 -16.63 -5.47 -10.48
N PRO A 197 -16.25 -4.20 -10.34
CA PRO A 197 -16.42 -3.52 -9.07
C PRO A 197 -17.87 -3.07 -8.85
N PRO A 198 -18.34 -2.97 -7.60
CA PRO A 198 -19.76 -2.72 -7.29
C PRO A 198 -20.16 -1.23 -7.34
N TYR A 199 -19.31 -0.34 -7.82
CA TYR A 199 -19.50 1.12 -7.71
C TYR A 199 -20.78 1.63 -8.37
N PHE A 200 -21.29 0.92 -9.36
CA PHE A 200 -22.49 1.30 -10.12
C PHE A 200 -23.66 0.31 -9.94
N ASP A 201 -23.52 -0.69 -9.08
CA ASP A 201 -24.56 -1.66 -8.84
C ASP A 201 -25.79 -0.96 -8.24
N ASN A 202 -26.97 -1.20 -8.83
CA ASN A 202 -28.25 -0.58 -8.45
C ASN A 202 -28.22 0.97 -8.41
N MET A 203 -27.33 1.60 -9.18
CA MET A 203 -27.21 3.05 -9.22
C MET A 203 -28.45 3.69 -9.87
N PRO A 204 -29.23 4.53 -9.15
CA PRO A 204 -30.40 5.19 -9.75
C PRO A 204 -29.95 6.33 -10.68
N ALA A 205 -30.77 6.65 -11.68
CA ALA A 205 -30.51 7.75 -12.62
C ALA A 205 -30.42 9.12 -11.89
N THR A 206 -31.21 9.33 -10.87
CA THR A 206 -31.18 10.52 -10.00
C THR A 206 -30.55 10.15 -8.66
N PRO A 207 -29.63 10.96 -8.12
CA PRO A 207 -29.03 10.68 -6.82
C PRO A 207 -30.10 10.72 -5.72
N ALA A 208 -30.00 9.81 -4.76
CA ALA A 208 -30.81 9.87 -3.56
C ALA A 208 -30.40 11.10 -2.72
N PRO A 209 -31.33 11.72 -1.97
CA PRO A 209 -30.99 12.79 -1.05
C PRO A 209 -29.94 12.37 -0.03
N VAL A 210 -29.04 13.29 0.29
CA VAL A 210 -28.06 13.11 1.38
C VAL A 210 -28.82 12.96 2.70
N LYS A 211 -28.40 12.03 3.52
CA LYS A 211 -28.98 11.76 4.86
C LYS A 211 -27.93 12.00 5.93
N ASP A 212 -28.39 12.41 7.11
CA ASP A 212 -27.57 12.38 8.31
C ASP A 212 -27.14 10.94 8.63
N ILE A 213 -26.04 10.79 9.36
CA ILE A 213 -25.52 9.48 9.76
C ILE A 213 -26.00 9.21 11.19
N ALA A 214 -26.69 8.11 11.40
CA ALA A 214 -27.20 7.73 12.71
C ALA A 214 -26.75 6.33 13.11
N GLY A 215 -26.42 6.16 14.39
CA GLY A 215 -26.11 4.85 14.96
C GLY A 215 -24.80 4.22 14.45
N ALA A 216 -23.84 5.03 14.00
CA ALA A 216 -22.58 4.52 13.46
C ALA A 216 -21.65 3.98 14.57
N ARG A 217 -20.91 2.91 14.24
CA ARG A 217 -19.87 2.34 15.11
C ARG A 217 -18.47 2.66 14.58
N VAL A 218 -17.50 2.75 15.48
CA VAL A 218 -16.10 3.01 15.10
C VAL A 218 -15.46 1.73 14.58
N LEU A 219 -15.06 1.74 13.31
CA LEU A 219 -14.30 0.62 12.71
C LEU A 219 -12.84 0.64 13.15
N ALA A 220 -12.26 1.84 13.25
CA ALA A 220 -10.90 2.01 13.72
C ALA A 220 -10.73 3.38 14.40
N LYS A 221 -10.01 3.40 15.53
CA LYS A 221 -9.48 4.59 16.18
C LYS A 221 -7.97 4.61 15.97
N LEU A 222 -7.49 5.59 15.21
CA LEU A 222 -6.13 5.65 14.70
C LEU A 222 -5.40 6.88 15.24
N GLY A 223 -4.10 6.76 15.44
CA GLY A 223 -3.24 7.87 15.85
C GLY A 223 -2.83 8.78 14.68
N ASP A 224 -1.77 9.55 14.91
CA ASP A 224 -1.18 10.48 13.94
C ASP A 224 -0.47 9.76 12.79
N SER A 225 -0.33 10.48 11.66
CA SER A 225 0.49 10.10 10.50
C SER A 225 0.17 8.72 9.91
N VAL A 226 -1.10 8.31 9.99
CA VAL A 226 -1.56 7.09 9.30
C VAL A 226 -1.56 7.35 7.80
N THR A 227 -0.63 6.68 7.11
CA THR A 227 -0.39 6.89 5.69
C THR A 227 -1.36 6.10 4.81
N THR A 228 -1.43 6.46 3.52
CA THR A 228 -2.18 5.69 2.53
C THR A 228 -1.65 4.25 2.37
N ASP A 229 -0.41 3.96 2.76
CA ASP A 229 0.16 2.61 2.77
C ASP A 229 -0.33 1.77 3.98
N HIS A 230 -0.75 2.42 5.07
CA HIS A 230 -1.44 1.74 6.17
C HIS A 230 -2.88 1.37 5.81
N ILE A 231 -3.54 2.20 4.99
CA ILE A 231 -4.94 2.03 4.61
C ILE A 231 -5.08 1.11 3.38
N SER A 232 -4.39 1.43 2.29
CA SER A 232 -4.43 0.67 1.04
C SER A 232 -3.43 -0.49 1.08
N PRO A 233 -3.85 -1.73 0.83
CA PRO A 233 -2.95 -2.86 0.95
C PRO A 233 -1.85 -2.83 -0.12
N ALA A 234 -0.66 -3.31 0.28
CA ALA A 234 0.50 -3.51 -0.58
C ALA A 234 1.27 -4.76 -0.13
N GLY A 235 2.19 -5.22 -0.96
CA GLY A 235 3.02 -6.38 -0.65
C GLY A 235 2.30 -7.71 -0.79
N ASN A 236 2.86 -8.75 -0.17
CA ASN A 236 2.39 -10.13 -0.26
C ASN A 236 1.11 -10.36 0.54
N ILE A 237 0.30 -11.29 0.07
CA ILE A 237 -0.95 -11.71 0.71
C ILE A 237 -0.64 -12.89 1.66
N LYS A 238 -0.90 -12.71 2.96
CA LYS A 238 -0.74 -13.78 3.96
C LYS A 238 -1.85 -14.81 3.83
N ALA A 239 -1.51 -16.09 4.02
CA ALA A 239 -2.46 -17.19 3.87
C ALA A 239 -3.61 -17.17 4.89
N ASP A 240 -3.32 -16.74 6.11
CA ASP A 240 -4.26 -16.64 7.24
C ASP A 240 -5.12 -15.36 7.22
N SER A 241 -4.78 -14.41 6.33
CA SER A 241 -5.56 -13.18 6.16
C SER A 241 -6.90 -13.41 5.47
N PRO A 242 -7.89 -12.50 5.61
CA PRO A 242 -9.15 -12.58 4.86
C PRO A 242 -8.95 -12.67 3.34
N ALA A 243 -7.93 -11.96 2.80
CA ALA A 243 -7.61 -12.04 1.37
C ALA A 243 -7.02 -13.40 0.97
N GLY A 244 -6.16 -13.97 1.83
CA GLY A 244 -5.58 -15.31 1.59
C GLY A 244 -6.64 -16.41 1.62
N LYS A 245 -7.54 -16.36 2.60
CA LYS A 245 -8.69 -17.28 2.70
C LYS A 245 -9.58 -17.20 1.45
N TYR A 246 -9.93 -15.98 1.02
CA TYR A 246 -10.69 -15.74 -0.20
C TYR A 246 -10.01 -16.37 -1.43
N LEU A 247 -8.71 -16.23 -1.59
CA LEU A 247 -7.99 -16.82 -2.72
C LEU A 247 -7.96 -18.34 -2.65
N ALA A 248 -7.75 -18.93 -1.47
CA ALA A 248 -7.78 -20.37 -1.26
C ALA A 248 -9.17 -20.96 -1.57
N GLU A 249 -10.25 -20.30 -1.13
CA GLU A 249 -11.65 -20.67 -1.43
C GLU A 249 -11.96 -20.62 -2.94
N ASN A 250 -11.25 -19.75 -3.69
CA ASN A 250 -11.32 -19.69 -5.15
C ASN A 250 -10.33 -20.64 -5.85
N GLY A 251 -9.73 -21.58 -5.13
CA GLY A 251 -8.86 -22.63 -5.69
C GLY A 251 -7.45 -22.16 -6.06
N ILE A 252 -6.98 -21.03 -5.53
CA ILE A 252 -5.64 -20.53 -5.79
C ILE A 252 -4.68 -21.08 -4.75
N ASP A 253 -3.62 -21.75 -5.20
CA ASP A 253 -2.54 -22.23 -4.31
C ASP A 253 -1.78 -21.05 -3.69
N ARG A 254 -1.27 -21.24 -2.45
CA ARG A 254 -0.50 -20.20 -1.72
C ARG A 254 0.66 -19.65 -2.55
N LYS A 255 1.37 -20.49 -3.30
CA LYS A 255 2.50 -20.09 -4.17
C LYS A 255 2.09 -19.11 -5.28
N ASP A 256 0.79 -19.11 -5.66
CA ASP A 256 0.21 -18.32 -6.75
C ASP A 256 -0.61 -17.12 -6.23
N PHE A 257 -0.60 -16.84 -4.92
CA PHE A 257 -1.31 -15.69 -4.34
C PHE A 257 -0.83 -14.37 -4.93
N ASN A 258 0.46 -14.26 -5.24
CA ASN A 258 1.08 -13.01 -5.65
C ASN A 258 0.93 -11.90 -4.59
N SER A 259 0.90 -10.66 -5.04
CA SER A 259 0.76 -9.50 -4.18
C SER A 259 -0.58 -8.80 -4.36
N TYR A 260 -0.96 -7.96 -3.40
CA TYR A 260 -2.10 -7.04 -3.54
C TYR A 260 -1.96 -6.16 -4.78
N GLY A 261 -0.75 -5.68 -5.08
CA GLY A 261 -0.47 -4.87 -6.27
C GLY A 261 -0.78 -5.60 -7.58
N SER A 262 -0.48 -6.89 -7.67
CA SER A 262 -0.80 -7.73 -8.84
C SER A 262 -2.30 -7.97 -9.00
N ARG A 263 -3.05 -7.97 -7.89
CA ARG A 263 -4.50 -8.22 -7.85
C ARG A 263 -5.34 -6.97 -7.65
N ARG A 264 -4.76 -5.78 -7.82
CA ARG A 264 -5.46 -4.50 -7.61
C ARG A 264 -6.71 -4.30 -8.48
N GLY A 265 -6.87 -5.04 -9.56
CA GLY A 265 -8.08 -5.11 -10.37
C GLY A 265 -9.19 -5.98 -9.77
N ASN A 266 -8.94 -6.64 -8.65
CA ASN A 266 -9.92 -7.43 -7.90
C ASN A 266 -10.25 -6.74 -6.57
N HIS A 267 -11.40 -6.04 -6.54
CA HIS A 267 -11.84 -5.32 -5.35
C HIS A 267 -12.08 -6.26 -4.15
N GLU A 268 -12.45 -7.52 -4.38
CA GLU A 268 -12.67 -8.51 -3.33
C GLU A 268 -11.38 -8.83 -2.56
N VAL A 269 -10.25 -8.94 -3.26
CA VAL A 269 -8.95 -9.09 -2.62
C VAL A 269 -8.55 -7.80 -1.91
N MET A 270 -8.73 -6.67 -2.57
CA MET A 270 -8.27 -5.38 -2.07
C MET A 270 -9.02 -4.92 -0.81
N ILE A 271 -10.33 -5.09 -0.72
CA ILE A 271 -11.09 -4.71 0.49
C ILE A 271 -10.69 -5.55 1.69
N ARG A 272 -10.34 -6.81 1.50
CA ARG A 272 -9.90 -7.74 2.55
C ARG A 272 -8.51 -7.39 3.10
N GLY A 273 -7.75 -6.56 2.38
CA GLY A 273 -6.47 -6.04 2.81
C GLY A 273 -6.52 -4.56 3.24
N THR A 274 -7.68 -3.90 3.10
CA THR A 274 -7.81 -2.51 3.52
C THR A 274 -7.73 -2.40 5.03
N PHE A 275 -6.88 -1.48 5.53
CA PHE A 275 -6.47 -1.37 6.94
C PHE A 275 -5.81 -2.63 7.52
N ALA A 276 -5.24 -3.51 6.70
CA ALA A 276 -4.59 -4.74 7.15
C ALA A 276 -3.05 -4.64 7.15
N ASN A 277 -2.48 -3.43 7.12
CA ASN A 277 -1.05 -3.26 7.27
C ASN A 277 -0.58 -3.81 8.62
N ILE A 278 0.51 -4.58 8.61
CA ILE A 278 1.05 -5.25 9.80
C ILE A 278 1.50 -4.30 10.92
N ARG A 279 1.69 -3.02 10.61
CA ARG A 279 2.10 -1.96 11.56
C ARG A 279 0.95 -1.07 11.98
N LEU A 280 -0.24 -1.29 11.45
CA LEU A 280 -1.41 -0.53 11.87
C LEU A 280 -1.71 -0.82 13.34
N ARG A 281 -1.89 0.24 14.12
CA ARG A 281 -2.32 0.15 15.52
C ARG A 281 -3.71 0.74 15.65
N ASN A 282 -4.69 -0.10 15.90
CA ASN A 282 -6.04 0.33 16.21
C ASN A 282 -6.18 0.50 17.71
N GLN A 283 -6.33 1.73 18.17
CA GLN A 283 -6.44 2.09 19.60
C GLN A 283 -7.70 1.54 20.29
N LEU A 284 -8.62 0.89 19.56
CA LEU A 284 -9.70 0.09 20.15
C LEU A 284 -9.16 -1.18 20.84
N LEU A 285 -7.95 -1.58 20.48
CA LEU A 285 -7.26 -2.77 21.00
C LEU A 285 -5.98 -2.35 21.73
N ASN A 286 -5.66 -3.05 22.81
CA ASN A 286 -4.44 -2.81 23.57
C ASN A 286 -3.27 -3.56 22.92
N ASP A 287 -2.23 -2.84 22.52
CA ASP A 287 -0.94 -3.38 22.03
C ASP A 287 -1.05 -4.41 20.89
N VAL A 288 -2.09 -4.31 20.06
CA VAL A 288 -2.28 -5.17 18.88
C VAL A 288 -1.87 -4.42 17.63
N GLU A 289 -0.93 -4.99 16.87
CA GLU A 289 -0.58 -4.53 15.52
C GLU A 289 -1.29 -5.37 14.45
N GLY A 290 -1.62 -4.74 13.32
CA GLY A 290 -2.26 -5.40 12.19
C GLY A 290 -3.70 -4.94 11.97
N GLY A 291 -4.36 -5.62 11.04
CA GLY A 291 -5.71 -5.25 10.59
C GLY A 291 -6.84 -5.77 11.47
N TYR A 292 -6.79 -5.51 12.77
CA TYR A 292 -7.77 -5.99 13.73
C TYR A 292 -8.61 -4.87 14.32
N THR A 293 -9.82 -5.22 14.77
CA THR A 293 -10.77 -4.33 15.44
C THR A 293 -11.70 -5.14 16.36
N LEU A 294 -12.69 -4.46 16.92
CA LEU A 294 -13.79 -5.07 17.69
C LEU A 294 -15.03 -5.24 16.81
N ASP A 295 -15.70 -6.38 16.94
CA ASP A 295 -17.02 -6.60 16.33
C ASP A 295 -18.12 -6.12 17.29
N PHE A 296 -18.62 -4.92 17.03
CA PHE A 296 -19.69 -4.30 17.83
C PHE A 296 -21.09 -4.84 17.53
N THR A 297 -21.25 -5.78 16.63
CA THR A 297 -22.52 -6.45 16.39
C THR A 297 -22.80 -7.55 17.42
N LYS A 298 -21.79 -7.93 18.19
CA LYS A 298 -21.86 -8.95 19.23
C LYS A 298 -21.71 -8.33 20.61
N SER A 299 -22.41 -8.89 21.59
CA SER A 299 -22.42 -8.38 22.96
C SER A 299 -21.07 -8.47 23.68
N ASP A 300 -20.26 -9.49 23.35
CA ASP A 300 -18.90 -9.71 23.87
C ASP A 300 -17.83 -8.92 23.12
N THR A 301 -18.21 -8.21 22.07
CA THR A 301 -17.31 -7.38 21.23
C THR A 301 -15.96 -8.04 20.94
N PRO A 302 -15.92 -9.22 20.30
CA PRO A 302 -14.69 -9.94 20.10
C PRO A 302 -13.75 -9.22 19.14
N GLN A 303 -12.43 -9.46 19.33
CA GLN A 303 -11.43 -9.04 18.37
C GLN A 303 -11.52 -9.88 17.10
N VAL A 304 -11.66 -9.20 15.95
CA VAL A 304 -11.75 -9.80 14.62
C VAL A 304 -10.93 -9.00 13.60
N PHE A 305 -10.78 -9.49 12.38
CA PHE A 305 -10.24 -8.66 11.30
C PHE A 305 -11.17 -7.49 10.98
N ILE A 306 -10.60 -6.35 10.61
CA ILE A 306 -11.36 -5.15 10.20
C ILE A 306 -12.35 -5.49 9.07
N TYR A 307 -11.95 -6.30 8.10
CA TYR A 307 -12.84 -6.78 7.05
C TYR A 307 -14.04 -7.54 7.60
N ASP A 308 -13.82 -8.50 8.50
CA ASP A 308 -14.90 -9.33 9.05
C ASP A 308 -15.88 -8.49 9.88
N ALA A 309 -15.38 -7.53 10.69
CA ALA A 309 -16.23 -6.59 11.40
C ALA A 309 -17.06 -5.72 10.46
N SER A 310 -16.48 -5.30 9.33
CA SER A 310 -17.20 -4.49 8.34
C SER A 310 -18.34 -5.25 7.67
N ILE A 311 -18.15 -6.55 7.40
CA ILE A 311 -19.21 -7.41 6.85
C ILE A 311 -20.33 -7.61 7.87
N ALA A 312 -19.99 -7.92 9.14
CA ALA A 312 -20.98 -8.05 10.22
C ALA A 312 -21.79 -6.77 10.40
N ALA A 313 -21.14 -5.60 10.37
CA ALA A 313 -21.81 -4.30 10.47
C ALA A 313 -22.75 -4.05 9.26
N ALA A 314 -22.32 -4.40 8.04
CA ALA A 314 -23.14 -4.26 6.84
C ALA A 314 -24.40 -5.16 6.90
N GLU A 315 -24.28 -6.39 7.35
CA GLU A 315 -25.39 -7.33 7.54
C GLU A 315 -26.38 -6.83 8.62
N ALA A 316 -25.85 -6.18 9.66
CA ALA A 316 -26.67 -5.53 10.71
C ALA A 316 -27.22 -4.15 10.32
N GLY A 317 -26.87 -3.62 9.14
CA GLY A 317 -27.29 -2.27 8.69
C GLY A 317 -26.66 -1.14 9.49
N ILE A 318 -25.52 -1.37 10.15
CA ILE A 318 -24.82 -0.40 11.00
C ILE A 318 -23.80 0.38 10.15
N PRO A 319 -23.92 1.70 10.01
CA PRO A 319 -22.90 2.51 9.36
C PRO A 319 -21.62 2.56 10.20
N LEU A 320 -20.48 2.79 9.54
CA LEU A 320 -19.18 2.83 10.19
C LEU A 320 -18.53 4.20 10.07
N VAL A 321 -17.73 4.55 11.08
CA VAL A 321 -16.89 5.76 11.11
C VAL A 321 -15.46 5.39 11.52
N ILE A 322 -14.51 6.26 11.16
CA ILE A 322 -13.12 6.18 11.59
C ILE A 322 -12.78 7.44 12.38
N LEU A 323 -12.09 7.26 13.50
CA LEU A 323 -11.47 8.34 14.25
C LEU A 323 -9.97 8.32 13.93
N ALA A 324 -9.37 9.48 13.66
CA ALA A 324 -7.95 9.57 13.30
C ALA A 324 -7.30 10.83 13.89
N GLY A 325 -5.99 10.77 14.05
CA GLY A 325 -5.16 11.89 14.48
C GLY A 325 -4.77 12.83 13.35
N LYS A 326 -3.56 13.40 13.44
CA LYS A 326 -3.01 14.37 12.49
C LYS A 326 -2.52 13.68 11.21
N GLU A 327 -2.52 14.45 10.11
CA GLU A 327 -1.95 14.06 8.81
C GLU A 327 -2.53 12.75 8.25
N TYR A 328 -3.83 12.49 8.50
CA TYR A 328 -4.48 11.28 8.05
C TYR A 328 -4.43 11.16 6.51
N GLY A 329 -3.92 10.03 6.03
CA GLY A 329 -3.80 9.73 4.60
C GLY A 329 -2.56 10.33 3.93
N SER A 330 -1.52 10.69 4.70
CA SER A 330 -0.24 11.14 4.15
C SER A 330 0.43 10.06 3.30
N GLY A 331 1.41 10.43 2.48
CA GLY A 331 2.16 9.51 1.63
C GLY A 331 1.73 9.50 0.16
N SER A 332 1.72 8.34 -0.48
CA SER A 332 1.39 8.20 -1.91
C SER A 332 -0.08 8.52 -2.20
N SER A 333 -0.34 9.17 -3.34
CA SER A 333 -1.71 9.42 -3.83
C SER A 333 -2.36 8.10 -4.25
N ARG A 334 -3.05 7.43 -3.34
CA ARG A 334 -3.75 6.17 -3.58
C ARG A 334 -5.24 6.36 -3.41
N ASP A 335 -5.96 6.36 -4.52
CA ASP A 335 -7.43 6.39 -4.52
C ASP A 335 -8.03 5.16 -3.84
N TRP A 336 -7.33 4.01 -3.87
CA TRP A 336 -7.80 2.82 -3.17
C TRP A 336 -7.94 3.03 -1.66
N ALA A 337 -7.11 3.87 -1.03
CA ALA A 337 -7.25 4.18 0.38
C ALA A 337 -8.65 4.76 0.71
N ALA A 338 -9.26 5.51 -0.22
CA ALA A 338 -10.63 6.00 -0.08
C ALA A 338 -11.67 4.99 -0.60
N LYS A 339 -11.39 4.29 -1.72
CA LYS A 339 -12.28 3.24 -2.27
C LYS A 339 -12.51 2.11 -1.29
N GLY A 340 -11.43 1.57 -0.72
CA GLY A 340 -11.51 0.51 0.27
C GLY A 340 -12.26 0.95 1.52
N THR A 341 -12.00 2.16 2.00
CA THR A 341 -12.71 2.77 3.13
C THR A 341 -14.23 2.83 2.86
N ALA A 342 -14.64 3.31 1.69
CA ALA A 342 -16.06 3.36 1.30
C ALA A 342 -16.68 1.96 1.19
N LEU A 343 -15.96 1.00 0.58
CA LEU A 343 -16.44 -0.37 0.38
C LEU A 343 -16.58 -1.15 1.71
N LEU A 344 -15.78 -0.81 2.73
CA LEU A 344 -15.95 -1.35 4.08
C LEU A 344 -17.16 -0.76 4.82
N GLY A 345 -17.94 0.13 4.19
CA GLY A 345 -19.14 0.72 4.79
C GLY A 345 -18.88 1.96 5.66
N VAL A 346 -17.67 2.51 5.64
CA VAL A 346 -17.34 3.75 6.34
C VAL A 346 -18.05 4.93 5.67
N ARG A 347 -18.80 5.71 6.45
CA ARG A 347 -19.58 6.87 6.00
C ARG A 347 -18.88 8.20 6.29
N ALA A 348 -18.12 8.25 7.38
CA ALA A 348 -17.36 9.44 7.74
C ALA A 348 -16.01 9.08 8.35
N VAL A 349 -15.07 9.97 8.20
CA VAL A 349 -13.80 9.97 8.93
C VAL A 349 -13.76 11.27 9.73
N ILE A 350 -13.42 11.20 11.02
CA ILE A 350 -13.22 12.37 11.88
C ILE A 350 -11.74 12.39 12.25
N ALA A 351 -10.99 13.38 11.79
CA ALA A 351 -9.55 13.46 11.99
C ALA A 351 -9.13 14.83 12.54
N GLU A 352 -7.96 14.91 13.17
CA GLU A 352 -7.37 16.20 13.57
C GLU A 352 -6.90 17.00 12.36
N SER A 353 -6.35 16.35 11.36
CA SER A 353 -6.03 16.94 10.06
C SER A 353 -5.88 15.88 8.98
N TYR A 354 -5.94 16.32 7.73
CA TYR A 354 -5.86 15.45 6.55
C TYR A 354 -4.70 15.84 5.65
N GLU A 355 -4.13 14.84 4.98
CA GLU A 355 -3.41 15.08 3.75
C GLU A 355 -4.43 15.48 2.65
N ARG A 356 -4.09 16.53 1.89
CA ARG A 356 -5.01 17.19 0.95
C ARG A 356 -5.60 16.24 -0.10
N ILE A 357 -4.78 15.38 -0.70
CA ILE A 357 -5.22 14.49 -1.78
C ILE A 357 -6.14 13.40 -1.22
N HIS A 358 -5.80 12.83 -0.07
CA HIS A 358 -6.62 11.79 0.56
C HIS A 358 -7.98 12.32 0.99
N ARG A 359 -8.05 13.55 1.55
CA ARG A 359 -9.30 14.23 1.86
C ARG A 359 -10.21 14.34 0.63
N SER A 360 -9.67 14.82 -0.49
CA SER A 360 -10.42 14.90 -1.75
C SER A 360 -10.85 13.53 -2.27
N ASN A 361 -10.01 12.51 -2.12
CA ASN A 361 -10.34 11.14 -2.52
C ASN A 361 -11.48 10.56 -1.69
N LEU A 362 -11.54 10.84 -0.38
CA LEU A 362 -12.66 10.42 0.47
C LEU A 362 -13.99 10.96 -0.06
N ILE A 363 -14.05 12.26 -0.36
CA ILE A 363 -15.24 12.90 -0.94
C ILE A 363 -15.58 12.27 -2.30
N GLY A 364 -14.56 12.06 -3.13
CA GLY A 364 -14.69 11.40 -4.43
C GLY A 364 -15.26 9.99 -4.36
N MET A 365 -15.16 9.32 -3.21
CA MET A 365 -15.73 7.98 -2.95
C MET A 365 -16.98 8.01 -2.07
N GLY A 366 -17.54 9.20 -1.78
CA GLY A 366 -18.76 9.36 -0.98
C GLY A 366 -18.56 9.17 0.53
N VAL A 367 -17.34 9.30 1.03
CA VAL A 367 -17.02 9.30 2.46
C VAL A 367 -16.88 10.74 2.93
N LEU A 368 -17.56 11.10 4.03
CA LEU A 368 -17.57 12.45 4.59
C LEU A 368 -16.31 12.71 5.43
N PRO A 369 -15.40 13.62 5.02
CA PRO A 369 -14.29 14.02 5.87
C PRO A 369 -14.74 15.11 6.84
N LEU A 370 -14.56 14.87 8.12
CA LEU A 370 -14.84 15.77 9.22
C LEU A 370 -13.56 16.04 10.01
N GLN A 371 -13.40 17.25 10.50
CA GLN A 371 -12.24 17.63 11.31
C GLN A 371 -12.68 18.04 12.69
N TYR A 372 -11.91 17.60 13.70
CA TYR A 372 -12.14 18.07 15.07
C TYR A 372 -11.97 19.59 15.15
N PRO A 373 -12.74 20.27 16.02
CA PRO A 373 -12.53 21.70 16.27
C PRO A 373 -11.10 21.98 16.74
N ALA A 374 -10.63 23.19 16.51
CA ALA A 374 -9.30 23.59 16.94
C ALA A 374 -9.06 23.32 18.43
N GLY A 375 -7.98 22.59 18.74
CA GLY A 375 -7.60 22.22 20.10
C GLY A 375 -8.36 21.02 20.68
N GLN A 376 -9.26 20.40 19.93
CA GLN A 376 -9.94 19.17 20.33
C GLN A 376 -9.39 17.96 19.55
N THR A 377 -9.33 16.83 20.22
CA THR A 377 -8.92 15.53 19.70
C THR A 377 -9.83 14.45 20.25
N ALA A 378 -9.74 13.23 19.72
CA ALA A 378 -10.49 12.12 20.31
C ALA A 378 -10.18 11.95 21.80
N GLU A 379 -8.91 12.12 22.19
CA GLU A 379 -8.46 12.01 23.58
C GLU A 379 -9.00 13.14 24.46
N THR A 380 -8.90 14.40 24.01
CA THR A 380 -9.38 15.55 24.82
C THR A 380 -10.90 15.57 24.98
N LEU A 381 -11.63 15.00 24.02
CA LEU A 381 -13.07 14.79 24.11
C LEU A 381 -13.44 13.54 24.94
N GLY A 382 -12.47 12.71 25.33
CA GLY A 382 -12.72 11.48 26.07
C GLY A 382 -13.35 10.37 25.21
N LEU A 383 -13.23 10.43 23.90
CA LEU A 383 -13.76 9.39 22.99
C LEU A 383 -12.92 8.11 23.09
N THR A 384 -13.54 7.04 23.52
CA THR A 384 -12.92 5.72 23.61
C THR A 384 -12.92 4.98 22.27
N GLY A 385 -13.88 5.34 21.38
CA GLY A 385 -14.20 4.62 20.15
C GLY A 385 -15.21 3.49 20.34
N ARG A 386 -15.74 3.33 21.55
CA ARG A 386 -16.81 2.35 21.86
C ARG A 386 -18.21 2.93 21.80
N GLU A 387 -18.31 4.23 21.65
CA GLU A 387 -19.54 4.99 21.55
C GLU A 387 -20.27 4.69 20.24
N THR A 388 -21.56 4.98 20.22
CA THR A 388 -22.40 5.05 19.02
C THR A 388 -22.45 6.49 18.53
N PHE A 389 -22.14 6.72 17.27
CA PHE A 389 -22.03 8.06 16.70
C PHE A 389 -23.26 8.43 15.87
N SER A 390 -23.76 9.63 16.08
CA SER A 390 -24.74 10.28 15.22
C SER A 390 -24.19 11.62 14.73
N ILE A 391 -24.31 11.87 13.42
CA ILE A 391 -23.79 13.07 12.76
C ILE A 391 -24.95 13.72 12.03
N SER A 392 -25.31 14.94 12.43
CA SER A 392 -26.49 15.66 11.93
C SER A 392 -26.13 17.03 11.37
N GLY A 393 -26.89 17.46 10.35
CA GLY A 393 -26.73 18.75 9.68
C GLY A 393 -26.12 18.67 8.28
N ILE A 394 -25.66 17.48 7.80
CA ILE A 394 -25.13 17.32 6.45
C ILE A 394 -26.22 17.37 5.36
N THR A 395 -27.48 17.17 5.75
CA THR A 395 -28.66 17.27 4.88
C THR A 395 -28.85 18.63 4.22
N GLN A 396 -28.21 19.70 4.73
CA GLN A 396 -28.17 21.03 4.09
C GLN A 396 -27.63 21.00 2.67
N LEU A 397 -26.79 19.98 2.33
CA LEU A 397 -26.35 19.77 0.97
C LEU A 397 -27.50 19.56 -0.03
N ASN A 398 -28.64 19.07 0.40
CA ASN A 398 -29.81 18.88 -0.47
C ASN A 398 -30.42 20.22 -0.92
N ASP A 399 -30.24 21.26 -0.13
CA ASP A 399 -30.73 22.63 -0.40
C ASP A 399 -29.69 23.46 -1.17
N GLY A 400 -28.60 22.83 -1.62
CA GLY A 400 -27.53 23.47 -2.39
C GLY A 400 -26.51 24.24 -1.56
N SER A 401 -26.62 24.22 -0.22
CA SER A 401 -25.64 24.83 0.69
C SER A 401 -24.71 23.77 1.29
N THR A 402 -23.41 24.10 1.40
CA THR A 402 -22.44 23.25 2.08
C THR A 402 -22.33 23.72 3.53
N PRO A 403 -22.72 22.91 4.53
CA PRO A 403 -22.55 23.29 5.93
C PRO A 403 -21.07 23.43 6.27
N LYS A 404 -20.71 24.41 7.07
CA LYS A 404 -19.33 24.56 7.58
C LYS A 404 -19.03 23.56 8.69
N THR A 405 -20.03 23.27 9.52
CA THR A 405 -19.95 22.36 10.64
C THR A 405 -21.16 21.43 10.67
N VAL A 406 -20.99 20.29 11.31
CA VAL A 406 -22.05 19.34 11.64
C VAL A 406 -22.00 19.02 13.13
N THR A 407 -23.12 18.66 13.72
CA THR A 407 -23.17 18.21 15.10
C THR A 407 -22.88 16.71 15.17
N VAL A 408 -21.88 16.34 15.96
CA VAL A 408 -21.54 14.95 16.28
C VAL A 408 -21.96 14.66 17.71
N VAL A 409 -22.71 13.59 17.89
CA VAL A 409 -23.10 13.07 19.22
C VAL A 409 -22.52 11.66 19.33
N ALA A 410 -21.69 11.41 20.34
CA ALA A 410 -21.13 10.11 20.67
C ALA A 410 -21.78 9.64 21.99
N SER A 411 -22.60 8.60 21.91
CA SER A 411 -23.37 8.04 23.03
C SER A 411 -22.77 6.71 23.47
N GLY A 412 -22.51 6.58 24.77
CA GLY A 412 -21.92 5.38 25.38
C GLY A 412 -22.49 5.10 26.77
N ASP A 413 -21.72 4.45 27.64
CA ASP A 413 -22.13 4.10 29.00
C ASP A 413 -22.22 5.33 29.95
N GLY A 414 -21.68 6.48 29.52
CA GLY A 414 -21.68 7.75 30.26
C GLY A 414 -22.62 8.79 29.67
N ALA A 415 -22.40 10.06 30.02
CA ALA A 415 -23.07 11.17 29.37
C ALA A 415 -22.65 11.28 27.90
N ASP A 416 -23.62 11.70 27.06
CA ASP A 416 -23.36 11.94 25.65
C ASP A 416 -22.29 13.02 25.46
N ILE A 417 -21.33 12.74 24.61
CA ILE A 417 -20.29 13.69 24.18
C ILE A 417 -20.77 14.36 22.90
N THR A 418 -20.99 15.66 22.96
CA THR A 418 -21.46 16.45 21.81
C THR A 418 -20.42 17.48 21.42
N PHE A 419 -20.08 17.54 20.14
CA PHE A 419 -19.16 18.54 19.58
C PHE A 419 -19.53 18.94 18.15
N GLN A 420 -19.02 20.10 17.71
CA GLN A 420 -19.18 20.55 16.34
C GLN A 420 -17.95 20.13 15.54
N ALA A 421 -18.12 19.33 14.49
CA ALA A 421 -17.02 18.95 13.60
C ALA A 421 -17.05 19.80 12.32
N ASP A 422 -15.89 20.28 11.89
CA ASP A 422 -15.74 21.03 10.64
C ASP A 422 -15.93 20.11 9.44
N VAL A 423 -16.78 20.51 8.50
CA VAL A 423 -17.00 19.77 7.25
C VAL A 423 -15.90 20.12 6.26
N ARG A 424 -15.14 19.13 5.83
CA ARG A 424 -14.00 19.34 4.93
C ARG A 424 -14.36 19.05 3.46
N ILE A 425 -15.53 19.54 3.03
CA ILE A 425 -15.93 19.71 1.64
C ILE A 425 -15.60 21.15 1.27
N ASP A 426 -14.44 21.37 0.67
CA ASP A 426 -13.81 22.68 0.56
C ASP A 426 -14.20 23.42 -0.73
N THR A 427 -14.83 22.72 -1.70
CA THR A 427 -15.23 23.33 -2.99
C THR A 427 -16.66 22.94 -3.41
N PRO A 428 -17.35 23.79 -4.21
CA PRO A 428 -18.67 23.43 -4.75
C PRO A 428 -18.68 22.15 -5.58
N GLY A 429 -17.61 21.88 -6.34
CA GLY A 429 -17.48 20.64 -7.12
C GLY A 429 -17.40 19.39 -6.24
N GLU A 430 -16.71 19.48 -5.12
CA GLU A 430 -16.68 18.39 -4.14
C GLU A 430 -18.06 18.15 -3.50
N ALA A 431 -18.82 19.21 -3.25
CA ALA A 431 -20.21 19.10 -2.77
C ALA A 431 -21.09 18.36 -3.79
N ASP A 432 -20.89 18.62 -5.09
CA ASP A 432 -21.60 17.89 -6.15
C ASP A 432 -21.19 16.42 -6.17
N TYR A 433 -19.91 16.10 -6.03
CA TYR A 433 -19.47 14.70 -5.96
C TYR A 433 -20.10 13.97 -4.78
N TYR A 434 -20.08 14.58 -3.60
CA TYR A 434 -20.67 13.96 -2.40
C TYR A 434 -22.18 13.75 -2.54
N ARG A 435 -22.94 14.75 -3.06
CA ARG A 435 -24.39 14.63 -3.34
C ARG A 435 -24.73 13.49 -4.28
N HIS A 436 -23.81 13.17 -5.20
CA HIS A 436 -24.01 12.07 -6.16
C HIS A 436 -23.55 10.71 -5.63
N GLY A 437 -22.97 10.64 -4.41
CA GLY A 437 -22.40 9.44 -3.82
C GLY A 437 -20.98 9.12 -4.30
N GLY A 438 -20.33 10.08 -4.96
CA GLY A 438 -18.96 10.03 -5.42
C GLY A 438 -18.77 10.59 -6.83
N ILE A 439 -17.51 10.83 -7.18
CA ILE A 439 -17.13 11.40 -8.49
C ILE A 439 -17.49 10.49 -9.66
N LEU A 440 -17.37 9.17 -9.50
CA LEU A 440 -17.67 8.21 -10.57
C LEU A 440 -19.15 8.26 -10.95
N GLN A 441 -20.03 8.29 -9.97
CA GLN A 441 -21.47 8.39 -10.15
C GLN A 441 -21.87 9.76 -10.71
N TYR A 442 -21.21 10.84 -10.24
CA TYR A 442 -21.42 12.18 -10.78
C TYR A 442 -21.10 12.27 -12.25
N VAL A 443 -19.91 11.80 -12.65
CA VAL A 443 -19.46 11.83 -14.04
C VAL A 443 -20.38 10.99 -14.94
N LEU A 444 -20.72 9.76 -14.53
CA LEU A 444 -21.59 8.88 -15.30
C LEU A 444 -22.96 9.53 -15.53
N ARG A 445 -23.59 10.11 -14.48
CA ARG A 445 -24.87 10.82 -14.63
C ARG A 445 -24.75 12.06 -15.53
N SER A 446 -23.61 12.74 -15.48
CA SER A 446 -23.36 13.90 -16.33
C SER A 446 -23.22 13.53 -17.82
N LEU A 447 -22.64 12.37 -18.11
CA LEU A 447 -22.55 11.83 -19.48
C LEU A 447 -23.90 11.37 -20.01
N LEU A 448 -24.76 10.81 -19.15
CA LEU A 448 -26.10 10.36 -19.54
C LEU A 448 -27.11 11.51 -19.82
N LYS A 449 -26.78 12.75 -19.39
CA LYS A 449 -27.60 13.93 -19.67
C LYS A 449 -27.31 14.62 -21.01
N LYS A 450 -26.26 14.17 -21.69
CA LYS A 450 -25.88 14.63 -23.03
C LYS A 450 -26.56 13.76 -24.09
#